data_af7a2cdae8df61556340dff61b788bef
#
_entry.id   af7a2cdae8df61556340dff61b788bef
#
_cell.length_a   1.000
_cell.length_b   1.000
_cell.length_c   1.000
_cell.angle_alpha   90.00
_cell.angle_beta   90.00
_cell.angle_gamma   90.00
#
_symmetry.space_group_name_H-M   'P 1'
#
loop_
_entity.id
_entity.type
_entity.pdbx_description
1 polymer ?
#
loop_
_entity_poly.entity_id
_entity_poly.type
_entity_poly.pdbx_seq_one_letter_code
_entity_poly.pdbx_strand_id
1 'polypeptide(L)'
;MVDTTIPGIARRYLQRLVSLGVVVERGVIFGSHARGEASKWSDIDLIVVSPRFDAPRTRDDINLLWKAAVREDSRIEPIPCGSKEWLEDKTSAIVEIARREGKELAP
;
A
#
# COMPACT_ATOMS: atom_id res chain seq x y z
N MET A 1 8.93 5.15 21.67
CA MET A 1 7.47 4.91 21.58
C MET A 1 7.11 4.51 20.17
N VAL A 2 6.28 3.49 20.01
CA VAL A 2 5.84 3.03 18.70
C VAL A 2 4.70 3.92 18.19
N ASP A 3 4.82 4.41 16.96
CA ASP A 3 3.75 5.17 16.33
C ASP A 3 2.62 4.22 15.92
N THR A 4 1.48 4.32 16.59
CA THR A 4 0.30 3.50 16.35
C THR A 4 -0.74 4.18 15.43
N THR A 5 -0.40 5.35 14.88
CA THR A 5 -1.28 6.00 13.91
C THR A 5 -1.31 5.18 12.62
N ILE A 6 -2.38 5.34 11.85
CA ILE A 6 -2.51 4.63 10.57
C ILE A 6 -1.34 4.96 9.63
N PRO A 7 -0.95 6.23 9.43
CA PRO A 7 0.25 6.53 8.62
C PRO A 7 1.52 5.90 9.18
N GLY A 8 1.68 5.85 10.51
CA GLY A 8 2.84 5.22 11.14
C GLY A 8 2.89 3.72 10.88
N ILE A 9 1.77 3.05 11.02
CA ILE A 9 1.64 1.61 10.73
C ILE A 9 1.95 1.33 9.26
N ALA A 10 1.37 2.11 8.36
CA ALA A 10 1.59 1.94 6.94
C ALA A 10 3.06 2.18 6.57
N ARG A 11 3.69 3.21 7.14
CA ARG A 11 5.10 3.50 6.87
C ARG A 11 6.01 2.36 7.32
N ARG A 12 5.77 1.79 8.51
CA ARG A 12 6.56 0.65 8.98
C ARG A 12 6.39 -0.56 8.07
N TYR A 13 5.19 -0.78 7.55
CA TYR A 13 4.95 -1.82 6.57
C TYR A 13 5.79 -1.60 5.31
N LEU A 14 5.78 -0.38 4.76
CA LEU A 14 6.57 -0.05 3.58
C LEU A 14 8.07 -0.24 3.84
N GLN A 15 8.55 0.16 5.01
CA GLN A 15 9.94 -0.03 5.41
C GLN A 15 10.30 -1.51 5.52
N ARG A 16 9.37 -2.33 5.98
CA ARG A 16 9.58 -3.79 6.02
C ARG A 16 9.74 -4.35 4.60
N LEU A 17 8.92 -3.90 3.66
CA LEU A 17 9.04 -4.31 2.27
C LEU A 17 10.40 -3.92 1.69
N VAL A 18 10.87 -2.71 1.98
CA VAL A 18 12.21 -2.26 1.56
C VAL A 18 13.28 -3.19 2.12
N SER A 19 13.18 -3.56 3.39
CA SER A 19 14.13 -4.47 4.02
C SER A 19 14.12 -5.87 3.41
N LEU A 20 13.02 -6.24 2.77
CA LEU A 20 12.88 -7.53 2.07
C LEU A 20 13.26 -7.45 0.58
N GLY A 21 13.80 -6.32 0.15
CA GLY A 21 14.32 -6.14 -1.21
C GLY A 21 13.34 -5.56 -2.21
N VAL A 22 12.18 -5.05 -1.77
CA VAL A 22 11.23 -4.40 -2.65
C VAL A 22 11.58 -2.93 -2.78
N VAL A 23 11.70 -2.44 -4.02
CA VAL A 23 11.87 -1.00 -4.27
C VAL A 23 10.49 -0.35 -4.14
N VAL A 24 10.26 0.37 -3.06
CA VAL A 24 8.98 1.05 -2.82
C VAL A 24 9.15 2.52 -3.15
N GLU A 25 8.46 3.00 -4.18
CA GLU A 25 8.49 4.43 -4.51
C GLU A 25 7.57 5.22 -3.58
N ARG A 26 6.39 4.69 -3.32
CA ARG A 26 5.43 5.28 -2.39
C ARG A 26 4.40 4.25 -1.97
N GLY A 27 3.74 4.52 -0.85
CA GLY A 27 2.49 3.87 -0.49
C GLY A 27 1.37 4.89 -0.55
N VAL A 28 0.14 4.44 -0.78
CA VAL A 28 -1.02 5.33 -0.82
C VAL A 28 -2.15 4.72 -0.01
N ILE A 29 -2.50 5.38 1.10
CA ILE A 29 -3.66 4.98 1.90
C ILE A 29 -4.90 5.53 1.20
N PHE A 30 -5.87 4.67 0.95
CA PHE A 30 -7.14 5.10 0.36
C PHE A 30 -8.31 4.41 1.07
N GLY A 31 -9.51 4.57 0.55
CA GLY A 31 -10.69 3.99 1.19
C GLY A 31 -11.09 4.72 2.46
N SER A 32 -11.68 4.00 3.43
CA SER A 32 -12.27 4.61 4.62
C SER A 32 -11.29 5.40 5.47
N HIS A 33 -10.04 4.93 5.60
CA HIS A 33 -9.02 5.66 6.37
C HIS A 33 -8.62 6.98 5.71
N ALA A 34 -8.64 7.06 4.38
CA ALA A 34 -8.35 8.30 3.67
C ALA A 34 -9.51 9.29 3.78
N ARG A 35 -10.75 8.79 3.85
CA ARG A 35 -11.95 9.64 3.93
C ARG A 35 -12.36 10.04 5.34
N GLY A 36 -11.66 9.54 6.36
CA GLY A 36 -12.02 9.81 7.75
C GLY A 36 -13.26 9.07 8.23
N GLU A 37 -13.67 8.02 7.53
CA GLU A 37 -14.88 7.22 7.84
C GLU A 37 -14.56 5.91 8.56
N ALA A 38 -13.27 5.64 8.82
CA ALA A 38 -12.84 4.38 9.37
C ALA A 38 -13.13 4.25 10.86
N SER A 39 -13.47 3.02 11.27
CA SER A 39 -13.43 2.61 12.66
C SER A 39 -12.11 1.88 12.94
N LYS A 40 -11.86 1.52 14.21
CA LYS A 40 -10.66 0.77 14.59
C LYS A 40 -10.61 -0.63 13.97
N TRP A 41 -11.73 -1.12 13.45
CA TRP A 41 -11.81 -2.44 12.82
C TRP A 41 -11.73 -2.38 11.28
N SER A 42 -11.72 -1.18 10.71
CA SER A 42 -11.67 -1.00 9.26
C SER A 42 -10.34 -1.47 8.70
N ASP A 43 -10.39 -2.08 7.51
CA ASP A 43 -9.19 -2.45 6.77
C ASP A 43 -8.41 -1.20 6.37
N ILE A 44 -7.09 -1.34 6.30
CA ILE A 44 -6.20 -0.28 5.82
C ILE A 44 -5.89 -0.59 4.36
N ASP A 45 -6.62 0.04 3.45
CA ASP A 45 -6.39 -0.13 2.02
C ASP A 45 -5.14 0.64 1.62
N LEU A 46 -4.10 -0.08 1.19
CA LEU A 46 -2.79 0.49 0.93
C LEU A 46 -2.26 0.04 -0.42
N ILE A 47 -2.12 0.98 -1.34
CA ILE A 47 -1.44 0.72 -2.60
C ILE A 47 0.07 0.82 -2.38
N VAL A 48 0.80 -0.17 -2.88
CA VAL A 48 2.27 -0.19 -2.88
C VAL A 48 2.74 0.05 -4.31
N VAL A 49 3.35 1.19 -4.56
CA VAL A 49 3.84 1.55 -5.89
C VAL A 49 5.30 1.15 -6.01
N SER A 50 5.60 0.28 -6.96
CA SER A 50 6.94 -0.23 -7.22
C SER A 50 7.12 -0.57 -8.69
N PRO A 51 8.29 -0.27 -9.29
CA PRO A 51 8.55 -0.70 -10.67
C PRO A 51 8.55 -2.23 -10.83
N ARG A 52 8.75 -2.96 -9.73
CA ARG A 52 8.65 -4.43 -9.72
C ARG A 52 7.30 -4.92 -10.21
N PHE A 53 6.24 -4.14 -9.96
CA PHE A 53 4.88 -4.52 -10.32
C PHE A 53 4.45 -4.04 -11.73
N ASP A 54 5.34 -3.39 -12.47
CA ASP A 54 5.13 -3.11 -13.90
C ASP A 54 5.28 -4.37 -14.74
N ALA A 55 6.12 -5.31 -14.30
CA ALA A 55 6.22 -6.64 -14.89
C ALA A 55 5.04 -7.52 -14.44
N PRO A 56 4.77 -8.65 -15.12
CA PRO A 56 3.73 -9.57 -14.66
C PRO A 56 3.96 -9.97 -13.20
N ARG A 57 2.92 -9.80 -12.39
CA ARG A 57 2.99 -10.09 -10.95
C ARG A 57 2.93 -11.57 -10.73
N THR A 58 3.84 -12.09 -9.90
CA THR A 58 3.87 -13.50 -9.55
C THR A 58 3.09 -13.74 -8.27
N ARG A 59 2.75 -15.01 -8.02
CA ARG A 59 2.16 -15.41 -6.75
C ARG A 59 3.10 -15.08 -5.59
N ASP A 60 4.41 -15.20 -5.80
CA ASP A 60 5.40 -14.91 -4.77
C ASP A 60 5.38 -13.42 -4.39
N ASP A 61 5.19 -12.53 -5.36
CA ASP A 61 5.06 -11.09 -5.09
C ASP A 61 3.84 -10.82 -4.20
N ILE A 62 2.71 -11.41 -4.53
CA ILE A 62 1.48 -11.23 -3.75
C ILE A 62 1.65 -11.81 -2.35
N ASN A 63 2.20 -13.02 -2.24
CA ASN A 63 2.45 -13.66 -0.95
C ASN A 63 3.38 -12.82 -0.07
N LEU A 64 4.42 -12.24 -0.66
CA LEU A 64 5.35 -11.38 0.07
C LEU A 64 4.64 -10.18 0.67
N LEU A 65 3.80 -9.50 -0.12
CA LEU A 65 3.04 -8.34 0.35
C LEU A 65 2.11 -8.71 1.52
N TRP A 66 1.39 -9.82 1.42
CA TRP A 66 0.46 -10.24 2.46
C TRP A 66 1.15 -10.75 3.72
N LYS A 67 2.25 -11.50 3.58
CA LYS A 67 3.03 -11.95 4.74
C LYS A 67 3.60 -10.79 5.53
N ALA A 68 4.14 -9.80 4.83
CA ALA A 68 4.66 -8.59 5.48
C ALA A 68 3.55 -7.80 6.17
N ALA A 69 2.37 -7.73 5.55
CA ALA A 69 1.21 -7.04 6.12
C ALA A 69 0.80 -7.65 7.46
N VAL A 70 0.64 -8.96 7.51
CA VAL A 70 0.24 -9.66 8.74
C VAL A 70 1.23 -9.41 9.88
N ARG A 71 2.52 -9.28 9.57
CA ARG A 71 3.55 -9.04 10.59
C ARG A 71 3.48 -7.64 11.18
N GLU A 72 2.98 -6.67 10.44
CA GLU A 72 2.85 -5.29 10.95
C GLU A 72 1.47 -5.05 11.55
N ASP A 73 0.43 -5.31 10.80
CA ASP A 73 -0.94 -5.12 11.25
C ASP A 73 -1.87 -5.89 10.31
N SER A 74 -2.68 -6.77 10.88
CA SER A 74 -3.56 -7.64 10.09
C SER A 74 -4.65 -6.91 9.32
N ARG A 75 -4.89 -5.62 9.62
CA ARG A 75 -5.86 -4.80 8.89
C ARG A 75 -5.33 -4.32 7.54
N ILE A 76 -4.01 -4.38 7.31
CA ILE A 76 -3.42 -3.90 6.06
C ILE A 76 -3.85 -4.81 4.91
N GLU A 77 -4.45 -4.21 3.89
CA GLU A 77 -4.76 -4.86 2.62
C GLU A 77 -3.88 -4.25 1.54
N PRO A 78 -2.75 -4.90 1.21
CA PRO A 78 -1.81 -4.35 0.24
C PRO A 78 -2.28 -4.63 -1.19
N ILE A 79 -2.16 -3.61 -2.04
CA ILE A 79 -2.49 -3.70 -3.45
C ILE A 79 -1.25 -3.32 -4.25
N PRO A 80 -0.69 -4.23 -5.04
CA PRO A 80 0.47 -3.91 -5.86
C PRO A 80 0.07 -3.00 -7.02
N CYS A 81 0.91 -2.02 -7.31
CA CYS A 81 0.72 -1.10 -8.42
C CYS A 81 2.08 -0.80 -9.03
N GLY A 82 2.21 -0.96 -10.34
CA GLY A 82 3.43 -0.60 -11.04
C GLY A 82 3.63 0.90 -11.07
N SER A 83 4.88 1.34 -11.25
CA SER A 83 5.20 2.76 -11.32
C SER A 83 4.53 3.42 -12.51
N LYS A 84 4.53 2.76 -13.67
CA LYS A 84 3.85 3.25 -14.87
C LYS A 84 2.34 3.21 -14.71
N GLU A 85 1.83 2.15 -14.12
CA GLU A 85 0.41 2.00 -13.84
C GLU A 85 -0.11 3.15 -12.97
N TRP A 86 0.64 3.51 -11.94
CA TRP A 86 0.28 4.62 -11.06
C TRP A 86 0.20 5.94 -11.82
N LEU A 87 1.12 6.19 -12.75
CA LEU A 87 1.19 7.45 -13.49
C LEU A 87 0.25 7.50 -14.70
N GLU A 88 0.02 6.38 -15.37
CA GLU A 88 -0.58 6.34 -16.70
C GLU A 88 -1.92 5.62 -16.77
N ASP A 89 -2.22 4.71 -15.84
CA ASP A 89 -3.44 3.92 -15.90
C ASP A 89 -4.66 4.78 -15.60
N LYS A 90 -5.57 4.82 -16.55
CA LYS A 90 -6.85 5.54 -16.44
C LYS A 90 -8.04 4.58 -16.42
N THR A 91 -7.79 3.27 -16.46
CA THR A 91 -8.84 2.26 -16.53
C THR A 91 -9.15 1.62 -15.18
N SER A 92 -8.18 1.61 -14.25
CA SER A 92 -8.39 1.05 -12.92
C SER A 92 -9.12 2.04 -12.03
N ALA A 93 -10.31 1.67 -11.58
CA ALA A 93 -11.09 2.49 -10.66
C ALA A 93 -10.36 2.68 -9.32
N ILE A 94 -9.68 1.64 -8.83
CA ILE A 94 -8.94 1.69 -7.57
C ILE A 94 -7.80 2.69 -7.65
N VAL A 95 -7.00 2.63 -8.71
CA VAL A 95 -5.86 3.54 -8.90
C VAL A 95 -6.34 4.98 -9.03
N GLU A 96 -7.43 5.21 -9.77
CA GLU A 96 -7.96 6.55 -9.95
C GLU A 96 -8.49 7.13 -8.65
N ILE A 97 -9.24 6.34 -7.87
CA ILE A 97 -9.73 6.77 -6.57
C ILE A 97 -8.56 7.10 -5.64
N ALA A 98 -7.54 6.25 -5.62
CA ALA A 98 -6.37 6.46 -4.78
C ALA A 98 -5.59 7.73 -5.16
N ARG A 99 -5.46 8.03 -6.46
CA ARG A 99 -4.82 9.28 -6.90
C ARG A 99 -5.60 10.51 -6.44
N ARG A 100 -6.92 10.44 -6.45
CA ARG A 100 -7.80 11.58 -6.13
C ARG A 100 -7.97 11.78 -4.64
N GLU A 101 -8.15 10.71 -3.88
CA GLU A 101 -8.52 10.76 -2.46
C GLU A 101 -7.44 10.24 -1.52
N GLY A 102 -6.45 9.53 -2.05
CA GLY A 102 -5.46 8.84 -1.23
C GLY A 102 -4.45 9.77 -0.57
N LYS A 103 -3.82 9.24 0.47
CA LYS A 103 -2.74 9.91 1.19
C LYS A 103 -1.45 9.19 0.88
N GLU A 104 -0.54 9.88 0.21
CA GLU A 104 0.76 9.32 -0.16
C GLU A 104 1.72 9.32 1.02
N LEU A 105 2.51 8.24 1.10
CA LEU A 105 3.53 8.06 2.12
C LEU A 105 4.85 7.63 1.48
N ALA A 106 5.98 8.16 1.98
CA ALA A 106 7.29 7.61 1.67
C ALA A 106 7.61 6.48 2.66
N PRO A 107 8.37 5.47 2.22
CA PRO A 107 8.81 4.41 3.13
C PRO A 107 9.79 4.88 4.20
#